data_6eee8ff7b981197c7293bc1bfac1afda
#
_entry.id   6eee8ff7b981197c7293bc1bfac1afda
#
_cell.length_a   1.000
_cell.length_b   1.000
_cell.length_c   1.000
_cell.angle_alpha   90.00
_cell.angle_beta   90.00
_cell.angle_gamma   90.00
#
_symmetry.space_group_name_H-M   'P 1'
#
loop_
_entity.id
_entity.type
_entity.pdbx_description
1 polymer ?
#
loop_
_entity_poly.entity_id
_entity_poly.type
_entity_poly.pdbx_seq_one_letter_code
_entity_poly.pdbx_strand_id
1 'polypeptide(L)'
;MKLLRYGEVGSERPGLLDADGTIRDLSAHVADIAGTVLHPASLEMLGKLDPKSLPAVSGKPRLGACVAGTGKFICIGLNYSDHAAETGATVPPEPIIFMKASSAIVGPDDDVLIPRGSVKTDWEVELAVVIGKTAKYVSEADALDYVAGYCVAHDVSERAFQAERQGQWTKGKSCDTFGPTGPWLVTKDEVADPQNLKMWLTVNGKTMQNGSTKTMVYGVKYLVSYLSQFMSLHPGDIISTGTPPGVGLGMKPPVFLKAGDVVELGIEGLGQQKQTFKADL
;
A
#
# COMPACT_ATOMS: atom_id res chain seq x y z
N MET A 1 -6.24 12.61 9.98
CA MET A 1 -7.57 12.02 9.67
C MET A 1 -7.41 10.74 8.85
N LYS A 2 -8.48 9.91 8.77
CA LYS A 2 -8.48 8.65 8.01
C LYS A 2 -9.48 8.75 6.87
N LEU A 3 -9.00 8.91 5.64
CA LEU A 3 -9.81 9.01 4.44
C LEU A 3 -9.94 7.64 3.77
N LEU A 4 -11.11 7.29 3.27
CA LEU A 4 -11.40 6.00 2.67
C LEU A 4 -12.35 6.14 1.47
N ARG A 5 -12.48 5.07 0.71
CA ARG A 5 -13.48 4.95 -0.35
C ARG A 5 -14.35 3.73 -0.06
N TYR A 6 -15.64 3.87 -0.13
CA TYR A 6 -16.60 2.82 0.20
C TYR A 6 -17.67 2.65 -0.87
N GLY A 7 -18.18 1.45 -1.02
CA GLY A 7 -19.23 1.10 -1.98
C GLY A 7 -18.80 0.03 -2.98
N GLU A 8 -19.64 -0.18 -3.97
CA GLU A 8 -19.40 -1.18 -5.00
C GLU A 8 -18.22 -0.82 -5.91
N VAL A 9 -17.59 -1.84 -6.50
CA VAL A 9 -16.45 -1.66 -7.40
C VAL A 9 -16.81 -0.73 -8.56
N GLY A 10 -16.01 0.31 -8.77
CA GLY A 10 -16.22 1.31 -9.84
C GLY A 10 -17.29 2.35 -9.53
N SER A 11 -17.91 2.30 -8.35
CA SER A 11 -18.91 3.26 -7.88
C SER A 11 -18.64 3.69 -6.43
N GLU A 12 -17.38 3.60 -6.02
CA GLU A 12 -16.97 3.98 -4.67
C GLU A 12 -17.20 5.48 -4.44
N ARG A 13 -17.48 5.80 -3.19
CA ARG A 13 -17.72 7.16 -2.69
C ARG A 13 -16.66 7.53 -1.66
N PRO A 14 -16.29 8.82 -1.56
CA PRO A 14 -15.34 9.29 -0.56
C PRO A 14 -15.95 9.28 0.83
N GLY A 15 -15.16 8.86 1.80
CA GLY A 15 -15.55 8.81 3.21
C GLY A 15 -14.44 9.21 4.16
N LEU A 16 -14.82 9.53 5.38
CA LEU A 16 -13.97 9.77 6.53
C LEU A 16 -14.31 8.75 7.62
N LEU A 17 -13.33 8.12 8.23
CA LEU A 17 -13.53 7.31 9.42
C LEU A 17 -13.50 8.21 10.66
N ASP A 18 -14.62 8.30 11.37
CA ASP A 18 -14.75 9.02 12.62
C ASP A 18 -14.06 8.27 13.78
N ALA A 19 -13.79 8.95 14.87
CA ALA A 19 -13.15 8.39 16.06
C ALA A 19 -13.93 7.23 16.70
N ASP A 20 -15.25 7.19 16.52
CA ASP A 20 -16.12 6.11 16.99
C ASP A 20 -16.20 4.90 16.03
N GLY A 21 -15.46 4.93 14.91
CA GLY A 21 -15.47 3.90 13.89
C GLY A 21 -16.58 4.04 12.85
N THR A 22 -17.39 5.10 12.91
CA THR A 22 -18.43 5.37 11.92
C THR A 22 -17.82 5.93 10.64
N ILE A 23 -18.20 5.39 9.48
CA ILE A 23 -17.87 6.00 8.19
C ILE A 23 -18.80 7.19 7.96
N ARG A 24 -18.21 8.33 7.65
CA ARG A 24 -18.93 9.58 7.32
C ARG A 24 -18.79 9.88 5.84
N ASP A 25 -19.88 10.17 5.17
CA ASP A 25 -19.92 10.46 3.74
C ASP A 25 -19.35 11.85 3.44
N LEU A 26 -18.35 11.92 2.57
CA LEU A 26 -17.70 13.16 2.11
C LEU A 26 -18.21 13.64 0.74
N SER A 27 -19.15 12.96 0.10
CA SER A 27 -19.57 13.25 -1.30
C SER A 27 -20.11 14.66 -1.52
N ALA A 28 -20.57 15.35 -0.47
CA ALA A 28 -20.99 16.74 -0.54
C ALA A 28 -19.79 17.72 -0.57
N HIS A 29 -18.59 17.29 -0.25
CA HIS A 29 -17.40 18.12 -0.11
C HIS A 29 -16.36 17.83 -1.21
N VAL A 30 -16.20 16.57 -1.60
CA VAL A 30 -15.23 16.12 -2.62
C VAL A 30 -15.86 15.05 -3.51
N ALA A 31 -15.44 15.01 -4.77
CA ALA A 31 -15.95 14.01 -5.71
C ALA A 31 -15.37 12.62 -5.41
N ASP A 32 -14.09 12.53 -5.06
CA ASP A 32 -13.39 11.28 -4.69
C ASP A 32 -12.09 11.60 -3.93
N ILE A 33 -11.48 10.59 -3.33
CA ILE A 33 -10.15 10.70 -2.70
C ILE A 33 -9.08 10.52 -3.79
N ALA A 34 -8.85 11.58 -4.55
CA ALA A 34 -7.98 11.55 -5.73
C ALA A 34 -7.41 12.92 -6.07
N GLY A 35 -6.34 12.95 -6.85
CA GLY A 35 -5.80 14.15 -7.49
C GLY A 35 -5.61 15.31 -6.51
N THR A 36 -6.22 16.46 -6.82
CA THR A 36 -6.07 17.71 -6.04
C THR A 36 -6.66 17.64 -4.62
N VAL A 37 -7.55 16.68 -4.34
CA VAL A 37 -8.07 16.45 -2.98
C VAL A 37 -6.96 16.02 -2.02
N LEU A 38 -5.93 15.36 -2.54
CA LEU A 38 -4.75 14.92 -1.77
C LEU A 38 -3.73 16.03 -1.50
N HIS A 39 -3.92 17.22 -2.09
CA HIS A 39 -3.02 18.34 -1.85
C HIS A 39 -3.11 18.81 -0.39
N PRO A 40 -1.98 19.18 0.26
CA PRO A 40 -1.97 19.59 1.67
C PRO A 40 -3.03 20.62 2.05
N ALA A 41 -3.27 21.64 1.21
CA ALA A 41 -4.29 22.65 1.49
C ALA A 41 -5.72 22.07 1.46
N SER A 42 -6.01 21.10 0.57
CA SER A 42 -7.30 20.43 0.53
C SER A 42 -7.50 19.52 1.74
N LEU A 43 -6.45 18.78 2.15
CA LEU A 43 -6.48 17.96 3.35
C LEU A 43 -6.67 18.81 4.61
N GLU A 44 -6.03 19.97 4.69
CA GLU A 44 -6.24 20.91 5.80
C GLU A 44 -7.69 21.42 5.86
N MET A 45 -8.32 21.68 4.70
CA MET A 45 -9.74 22.09 4.66
C MET A 45 -10.65 20.93 5.10
N LEU A 46 -10.42 19.71 4.65
CA LEU A 46 -11.17 18.53 5.09
C LEU A 46 -11.00 18.27 6.58
N GLY A 47 -9.81 18.49 7.13
CA GLY A 47 -9.52 18.32 8.56
C GLY A 47 -10.25 19.33 9.47
N LYS A 48 -10.81 20.41 8.92
CA LYS A 48 -11.64 21.39 9.67
C LYS A 48 -13.11 20.99 9.74
N LEU A 49 -13.54 19.97 9.01
CA LEU A 49 -14.92 19.49 9.07
C LEU A 49 -15.16 18.81 10.43
N ASP A 50 -16.30 19.07 11.05
CA ASP A 50 -16.77 18.28 12.18
C ASP A 50 -17.32 16.93 11.64
N PRO A 51 -16.69 15.79 11.94
CA PRO A 51 -17.17 14.50 11.46
C PRO A 51 -18.62 14.21 11.82
N LYS A 52 -19.08 14.68 12.99
CA LYS A 52 -20.46 14.47 13.44
C LYS A 52 -21.50 15.24 12.65
N SER A 53 -21.10 16.29 11.91
CA SER A 53 -21.97 17.01 11.00
C SER A 53 -22.18 16.32 9.66
N LEU A 54 -21.32 15.32 9.33
CA LEU A 54 -21.38 14.58 8.09
C LEU A 54 -22.36 13.41 8.18
N PRO A 55 -23.06 13.06 7.06
CA PRO A 55 -23.96 11.92 7.04
C PRO A 55 -23.25 10.62 7.41
N ALA A 56 -23.82 9.87 8.35
CA ALA A 56 -23.32 8.54 8.70
C ALA A 56 -23.68 7.52 7.62
N VAL A 57 -22.71 6.70 7.24
CA VAL A 57 -22.92 5.58 6.30
C VAL A 57 -23.40 4.37 7.12
N SER A 58 -24.54 3.82 6.75
CA SER A 58 -25.12 2.68 7.46
C SER A 58 -24.46 1.35 7.05
N GLY A 59 -24.46 0.40 7.98
CA GLY A 59 -23.96 -0.97 7.74
C GLY A 59 -22.45 -1.05 7.69
N LYS A 60 -21.95 -2.08 6.99
CA LYS A 60 -20.54 -2.33 6.74
C LYS A 60 -20.31 -2.40 5.22
N PRO A 61 -20.22 -1.26 4.55
CA PRO A 61 -19.97 -1.25 3.11
C PRO A 61 -18.61 -1.87 2.78
N ARG A 62 -18.45 -2.40 1.56
CA ARG A 62 -17.13 -2.74 1.02
C ARG A 62 -16.26 -1.48 1.02
N LEU A 63 -15.00 -1.63 1.35
CA LEU A 63 -13.98 -0.60 1.16
C LEU A 63 -13.25 -0.84 -0.16
N GLY A 64 -13.17 0.19 -1.00
CA GLY A 64 -12.30 0.19 -2.16
C GLY A 64 -10.87 0.57 -1.81
N ALA A 65 -9.97 0.54 -2.79
CA ALA A 65 -8.65 1.14 -2.64
C ALA A 65 -8.79 2.58 -2.12
N CYS A 66 -8.00 2.94 -1.09
CA CYS A 66 -8.22 4.20 -0.35
C CYS A 66 -7.94 5.47 -1.16
N VAL A 67 -7.26 5.34 -2.32
CA VAL A 67 -6.99 6.42 -3.28
C VAL A 67 -7.45 5.99 -4.66
N ALA A 68 -8.18 6.87 -5.34
CA ALA A 68 -8.62 6.67 -6.72
C ALA A 68 -7.65 7.32 -7.72
N GLY A 69 -7.66 6.81 -8.95
CA GLY A 69 -6.93 7.42 -10.06
C GLY A 69 -5.41 7.38 -9.91
N THR A 70 -4.88 6.37 -9.23
CA THR A 70 -3.44 6.18 -9.07
C THR A 70 -2.76 6.05 -10.43
N GLY A 71 -1.90 7.02 -10.75
CA GLY A 71 -1.16 7.04 -12.02
C GLY A 71 0.02 6.07 -12.03
N LYS A 72 0.78 6.05 -10.92
CA LYS A 72 1.93 5.16 -10.74
C LYS A 72 1.84 4.43 -9.40
N PHE A 73 2.05 3.12 -9.45
CA PHE A 73 2.28 2.31 -8.28
C PHE A 73 3.75 1.86 -8.32
N ILE A 74 4.59 2.65 -7.66
CA ILE A 74 6.05 2.47 -7.63
C ILE A 74 6.40 1.61 -6.42
N CYS A 75 7.27 0.62 -6.59
CA CYS A 75 7.69 -0.29 -5.53
C CYS A 75 9.20 -0.31 -5.38
N ILE A 76 9.67 -0.56 -4.17
CA ILE A 76 11.08 -0.60 -3.82
C ILE A 76 11.47 -2.01 -3.37
N GLY A 77 12.36 -2.64 -4.13
CA GLY A 77 12.88 -3.97 -3.83
C GLY A 77 14.02 -3.96 -2.80
N LEU A 78 14.09 -5.00 -1.97
CA LEU A 78 15.18 -5.27 -1.00
C LEU A 78 15.50 -4.08 -0.07
N ASN A 79 14.48 -3.40 0.41
CA ASN A 79 14.63 -2.18 1.22
C ASN A 79 14.65 -2.42 2.74
N TYR A 80 14.73 -3.65 3.20
CA TYR A 80 14.84 -3.98 4.62
C TYR A 80 16.11 -4.79 4.88
N SER A 81 16.95 -4.30 5.79
CA SER A 81 18.27 -4.90 6.06
C SER A 81 18.19 -6.33 6.58
N ASP A 82 17.19 -6.62 7.40
CA ASP A 82 16.90 -7.95 7.95
C ASP A 82 16.31 -8.89 6.87
N HIS A 83 15.50 -8.39 5.95
CA HIS A 83 14.99 -9.17 4.81
C HIS A 83 16.11 -9.53 3.81
N ALA A 84 17.03 -8.60 3.53
CA ALA A 84 18.20 -8.90 2.72
C ALA A 84 19.04 -10.03 3.34
N ALA A 85 19.24 -10.01 4.66
CA ALA A 85 19.95 -11.07 5.39
C ALA A 85 19.22 -12.43 5.32
N GLU A 86 17.89 -12.46 5.42
CA GLU A 86 17.07 -13.69 5.31
C GLU A 86 17.24 -14.37 3.94
N THR A 87 17.20 -13.59 2.87
CA THR A 87 17.28 -14.09 1.49
C THR A 87 18.73 -14.32 1.00
N GLY A 88 19.73 -13.95 1.81
CA GLY A 88 21.13 -13.99 1.43
C GLY A 88 21.51 -12.96 0.35
N ALA A 89 20.67 -11.97 0.14
CA ALA A 89 20.91 -10.88 -0.79
C ALA A 89 21.81 -9.80 -0.17
N THR A 90 22.61 -9.15 -0.99
CA THR A 90 23.34 -7.94 -0.58
C THR A 90 22.39 -6.76 -0.67
N VAL A 91 22.40 -5.89 0.34
CA VAL A 91 21.69 -4.60 0.27
C VAL A 91 22.20 -3.84 -0.95
N PRO A 92 21.32 -3.44 -1.88
CA PRO A 92 21.74 -2.72 -3.07
C PRO A 92 22.29 -1.33 -2.71
N PRO A 93 23.28 -0.80 -3.45
CA PRO A 93 23.87 0.51 -3.17
C PRO A 93 22.91 1.69 -3.40
N GLU A 94 21.81 1.45 -4.09
CA GLU A 94 20.70 2.38 -4.33
C GLU A 94 19.37 1.61 -4.47
N PRO A 95 18.19 2.25 -4.29
CA PRO A 95 16.90 1.59 -4.34
C PRO A 95 16.65 0.87 -5.67
N ILE A 96 16.25 -0.39 -5.61
CA ILE A 96 15.73 -1.12 -6.78
C ILE A 96 14.29 -0.65 -7.01
N ILE A 97 14.05 -0.01 -8.15
CA ILE A 97 12.73 0.50 -8.53
C ILE A 97 12.05 -0.49 -9.48
N PHE A 98 10.81 -0.82 -9.18
CA PHE A 98 9.92 -1.51 -10.12
C PHE A 98 8.50 -0.95 -10.01
N MET A 99 7.61 -1.37 -10.90
CA MET A 99 6.25 -0.87 -10.97
C MET A 99 5.25 -2.02 -10.88
N LYS A 100 4.13 -1.76 -10.20
CA LYS A 100 2.89 -2.52 -10.40
C LYS A 100 2.00 -1.77 -11.37
N ALA A 101 1.31 -2.50 -12.24
CA ALA A 101 0.27 -1.89 -13.06
C ALA A 101 -0.82 -1.32 -12.15
N SER A 102 -1.39 -0.17 -12.51
CA SER A 102 -2.51 0.41 -11.74
C SER A 102 -3.75 -0.49 -11.75
N SER A 103 -3.90 -1.37 -12.75
CA SER A 103 -4.95 -2.40 -12.81
C SER A 103 -4.82 -3.49 -11.72
N ALA A 104 -3.66 -3.61 -11.07
CA ALA A 104 -3.49 -4.53 -9.96
C ALA A 104 -4.14 -4.03 -8.65
N ILE A 105 -4.48 -2.72 -8.57
CA ILE A 105 -4.98 -2.08 -7.34
C ILE A 105 -6.42 -2.54 -7.08
N VAL A 106 -6.66 -3.01 -5.85
CA VAL A 106 -7.97 -3.39 -5.32
C VAL A 106 -8.13 -2.91 -3.89
N GLY A 107 -9.34 -3.04 -3.35
CA GLY A 107 -9.65 -2.71 -1.96
C GLY A 107 -8.94 -3.63 -0.96
N PRO A 108 -8.91 -3.21 0.32
CA PRO A 108 -8.16 -3.91 1.38
C PRO A 108 -8.67 -5.31 1.69
N ASP A 109 -9.96 -5.56 1.46
CA ASP A 109 -10.62 -6.82 1.78
C ASP A 109 -11.18 -7.52 0.54
N ASP A 110 -10.78 -7.07 -0.65
CA ASP A 110 -11.15 -7.73 -1.91
C ASP A 110 -10.39 -9.06 -2.05
N ASP A 111 -10.98 -10.00 -2.77
CA ASP A 111 -10.32 -11.26 -3.10
C ASP A 111 -9.09 -11.03 -3.99
N VAL A 112 -8.04 -11.79 -3.76
CA VAL A 112 -6.85 -11.81 -4.63
C VAL A 112 -6.88 -13.02 -5.53
N LEU A 113 -6.74 -12.79 -6.83
CA LEU A 113 -6.83 -13.84 -7.85
C LEU A 113 -5.44 -14.40 -8.16
N ILE A 114 -5.23 -15.68 -7.88
CA ILE A 114 -4.03 -16.41 -8.26
C ILE A 114 -4.04 -16.62 -9.78
N PRO A 115 -3.10 -16.02 -10.54
CA PRO A 115 -3.15 -16.05 -11.99
C PRO A 115 -2.95 -17.46 -12.55
N ARG A 116 -3.47 -17.71 -13.76
CA ARG A 116 -3.34 -19.00 -14.45
C ARG A 116 -1.88 -19.37 -14.62
N GLY A 117 -1.55 -20.61 -14.27
CA GLY A 117 -0.18 -21.12 -14.32
C GLY A 117 0.73 -20.60 -13.22
N SER A 118 0.19 -19.90 -12.23
CA SER A 118 0.92 -19.53 -11.01
C SER A 118 1.22 -20.76 -10.16
N VAL A 119 2.43 -20.80 -9.62
CA VAL A 119 2.89 -21.86 -8.71
C VAL A 119 3.67 -21.29 -7.51
N LYS A 120 3.92 -19.99 -7.50
CA LYS A 120 4.77 -19.34 -6.50
C LYS A 120 4.21 -17.99 -6.07
N THR A 121 2.88 -17.89 -5.88
CA THR A 121 2.25 -16.69 -5.33
C THR A 121 2.67 -16.49 -3.86
N ASP A 122 3.14 -15.30 -3.54
CA ASP A 122 3.76 -14.93 -2.26
C ASP A 122 3.19 -13.62 -1.72
N TRP A 123 3.41 -13.34 -0.44
CA TRP A 123 2.88 -12.22 0.32
C TRP A 123 3.96 -11.25 0.75
N GLU A 124 3.63 -9.96 0.85
CA GLU A 124 4.51 -8.89 1.32
C GLU A 124 3.69 -7.76 1.96
N VAL A 125 3.73 -7.59 3.30
CA VAL A 125 3.18 -6.40 3.95
C VAL A 125 4.12 -5.22 3.75
N GLU A 126 3.58 -4.07 3.29
CA GLU A 126 4.38 -2.90 2.99
C GLU A 126 3.74 -1.60 3.48
N LEU A 127 4.56 -0.66 3.95
CA LEU A 127 4.14 0.72 4.11
C LEU A 127 4.02 1.36 2.72
N ALA A 128 2.86 1.93 2.43
CA ALA A 128 2.64 2.72 1.22
C ALA A 128 2.59 4.20 1.54
N VAL A 129 3.34 4.99 0.77
CA VAL A 129 3.37 6.46 0.82
C VAL A 129 2.52 7.00 -0.31
N VAL A 130 1.56 7.86 -0.02
CA VAL A 130 0.71 8.51 -1.02
C VAL A 130 1.20 9.92 -1.27
N ILE A 131 1.48 10.26 -2.51
CA ILE A 131 1.92 11.59 -2.93
C ILE A 131 0.72 12.56 -2.95
N GLY A 132 0.90 13.74 -2.37
CA GLY A 132 -0.13 14.78 -2.28
C GLY A 132 0.16 16.02 -3.13
N LYS A 133 1.42 16.22 -3.52
CA LYS A 133 1.86 17.39 -4.30
C LYS A 133 2.85 16.93 -5.36
N THR A 134 2.78 17.50 -6.56
CA THR A 134 3.74 17.15 -7.63
C THR A 134 5.17 17.36 -7.18
N ALA A 135 5.94 16.28 -7.16
CA ALA A 135 7.33 16.24 -6.74
C ALA A 135 8.25 15.97 -7.93
N LYS A 136 9.21 16.85 -8.17
CA LYS A 136 10.28 16.69 -9.15
C LYS A 136 11.54 17.38 -8.65
N TYR A 137 12.66 16.65 -8.63
CA TYR A 137 13.95 17.14 -8.12
C TYR A 137 13.88 17.67 -6.68
N VAL A 138 13.11 16.97 -5.83
CA VAL A 138 12.87 17.37 -4.44
C VAL A 138 14.06 16.97 -3.57
N SER A 139 14.45 17.83 -2.62
CA SER A 139 15.46 17.50 -1.62
C SER A 139 14.89 16.56 -0.55
N GLU A 140 15.75 15.78 0.14
CA GLU A 140 15.30 14.99 1.29
C GLU A 140 14.69 15.84 2.41
N ALA A 141 15.19 17.04 2.60
CA ALA A 141 14.69 17.95 3.64
C ALA A 141 13.23 18.32 3.41
N ASP A 142 12.82 18.50 2.16
CA ASP A 142 11.49 18.92 1.76
C ASP A 142 10.55 17.74 1.42
N ALA A 143 11.07 16.52 1.37
CA ALA A 143 10.37 15.35 0.82
C ALA A 143 8.99 15.08 1.45
N LEU A 144 8.86 15.23 2.77
CA LEU A 144 7.59 14.99 3.46
C LEU A 144 6.52 16.06 3.16
N ASP A 145 6.89 17.22 2.62
CA ASP A 145 5.92 18.25 2.22
C ASP A 145 5.13 17.85 0.97
N TYR A 146 5.60 16.83 0.27
CA TYR A 146 4.97 16.27 -0.92
C TYR A 146 4.10 15.04 -0.62
N VAL A 147 4.09 14.55 0.62
CA VAL A 147 3.34 13.39 1.07
C VAL A 147 1.96 13.81 1.58
N ALA A 148 0.90 13.17 1.09
CA ALA A 148 -0.46 13.30 1.61
C ALA A 148 -0.66 12.49 2.89
N GLY A 149 -0.13 11.28 2.91
CA GLY A 149 -0.27 10.35 4.02
C GLY A 149 0.22 8.95 3.67
N TYR A 150 -0.22 7.98 4.47
CA TYR A 150 0.25 6.61 4.45
C TYR A 150 -0.92 5.63 4.49
N CYS A 151 -0.74 4.46 3.89
CA CYS A 151 -1.68 3.33 4.02
C CYS A 151 -0.91 2.00 4.05
N VAL A 152 -1.64 0.92 4.30
CA VAL A 152 -1.09 -0.44 4.14
C VAL A 152 -1.20 -0.83 2.68
N ALA A 153 -0.16 -1.45 2.12
CA ALA A 153 -0.19 -2.14 0.84
C ALA A 153 0.17 -3.62 1.01
N HIS A 154 -0.40 -4.45 0.17
CA HIS A 154 -0.02 -5.85 0.01
C HIS A 154 0.64 -6.01 -1.37
N ASP A 155 1.98 -6.09 -1.42
CA ASP A 155 2.72 -6.29 -2.67
C ASP A 155 2.75 -7.77 -3.05
N VAL A 156 1.57 -8.33 -3.37
CA VAL A 156 1.43 -9.72 -3.79
C VAL A 156 2.32 -9.99 -5.01
N SER A 157 3.00 -11.13 -5.00
CA SER A 157 4.06 -11.45 -5.96
C SER A 157 3.90 -12.86 -6.49
N GLU A 158 3.94 -13.05 -7.81
CA GLU A 158 4.16 -14.38 -8.39
C GLU A 158 5.65 -14.54 -8.72
N ARG A 159 6.37 -15.24 -7.84
CA ARG A 159 7.84 -15.32 -7.88
C ARG A 159 8.39 -15.95 -9.16
N ALA A 160 7.70 -16.93 -9.73
CA ALA A 160 8.13 -17.54 -10.99
C ALA A 160 8.03 -16.53 -12.15
N PHE A 161 6.96 -15.71 -12.20
CA PHE A 161 6.83 -14.68 -13.22
C PHE A 161 7.81 -13.54 -13.00
N GLN A 162 8.09 -13.19 -11.74
CA GLN A 162 9.02 -12.15 -11.35
C GLN A 162 10.46 -12.47 -11.76
N ALA A 163 10.97 -13.65 -11.39
CA ALA A 163 12.37 -13.98 -11.47
C ALA A 163 12.74 -14.95 -12.61
N GLU A 164 11.87 -15.91 -12.94
CA GLU A 164 12.19 -17.01 -13.85
C GLU A 164 11.83 -16.70 -15.32
N ARG A 165 11.27 -15.50 -15.59
CA ARG A 165 10.88 -15.03 -16.92
C ARG A 165 11.68 -13.80 -17.34
N GLN A 166 12.99 -13.96 -17.50
CA GLN A 166 13.96 -12.92 -17.91
C GLN A 166 14.15 -11.79 -16.87
N GLY A 167 13.84 -12.03 -15.59
CA GLY A 167 14.10 -11.08 -14.50
C GLY A 167 13.33 -9.76 -14.58
N GLN A 168 12.26 -9.69 -15.36
CA GLN A 168 11.38 -8.50 -15.42
C GLN A 168 10.31 -8.61 -14.34
N TRP A 169 10.55 -7.99 -13.19
CA TRP A 169 9.73 -8.10 -11.99
C TRP A 169 8.26 -7.74 -12.20
N THR A 170 8.00 -6.75 -13.05
CA THR A 170 6.64 -6.28 -13.36
C THR A 170 5.68 -7.42 -13.72
N LYS A 171 6.14 -8.47 -14.41
CA LYS A 171 5.31 -9.63 -14.78
C LYS A 171 4.74 -10.37 -13.57
N GLY A 172 5.52 -10.50 -12.49
CA GLY A 172 5.10 -11.17 -11.26
C GLY A 172 4.46 -10.22 -10.23
N LYS A 173 4.56 -8.93 -10.45
CA LYS A 173 4.09 -7.89 -9.55
C LYS A 173 2.79 -7.20 -10.02
N SER A 174 2.42 -7.36 -11.29
CA SER A 174 1.31 -6.63 -11.93
C SER A 174 0.13 -7.51 -12.33
N CYS A 175 0.05 -8.75 -11.83
CA CYS A 175 -1.18 -9.54 -12.02
C CYS A 175 -2.37 -8.81 -11.40
N ASP A 176 -3.53 -8.96 -12.00
CA ASP A 176 -4.75 -8.31 -11.51
C ASP A 176 -4.98 -8.69 -10.03
N THR A 177 -5.47 -7.74 -9.24
CA THR A 177 -5.68 -7.84 -7.79
C THR A 177 -4.43 -7.96 -6.91
N PHE A 178 -3.22 -7.89 -7.47
CA PHE A 178 -1.96 -8.06 -6.72
C PHE A 178 -1.50 -6.82 -5.95
N GLY A 179 -2.33 -5.79 -5.86
CA GLY A 179 -2.05 -4.54 -5.17
C GLY A 179 -3.17 -4.06 -4.23
N PRO A 180 -3.63 -4.87 -3.26
CA PRO A 180 -4.56 -4.38 -2.25
C PRO A 180 -3.99 -3.17 -1.49
N THR A 181 -4.76 -2.07 -1.39
CA THR A 181 -4.35 -0.84 -0.71
C THR A 181 -5.47 -0.30 0.19
N GLY A 182 -5.11 0.15 1.38
CA GLY A 182 -6.05 0.66 2.39
C GLY A 182 -5.78 0.06 3.77
N PRO A 183 -6.78 0.00 4.67
CA PRO A 183 -8.21 0.30 4.46
C PRO A 183 -8.53 1.78 4.28
N TRP A 184 -7.63 2.66 4.70
CA TRP A 184 -7.76 4.11 4.59
C TRP A 184 -6.40 4.76 4.36
N LEU A 185 -6.42 5.97 3.83
CA LEU A 185 -5.30 6.89 3.84
C LEU A 185 -5.28 7.61 5.20
N VAL A 186 -4.24 7.39 5.98
CA VAL A 186 -3.96 8.16 7.20
C VAL A 186 -3.13 9.37 6.80
N THR A 187 -3.66 10.58 7.02
CA THR A 187 -2.93 11.81 6.66
C THR A 187 -1.63 11.94 7.46
N LYS A 188 -0.62 12.55 6.87
CA LYS A 188 0.75 12.57 7.42
C LYS A 188 0.85 13.16 8.83
N ASP A 189 -0.02 14.09 9.19
CA ASP A 189 -0.10 14.73 10.51
C ASP A 189 -0.48 13.74 11.64
N GLU A 190 -1.13 12.63 11.31
CA GLU A 190 -1.51 11.57 12.26
C GLU A 190 -0.41 10.50 12.43
N VAL A 191 0.65 10.54 11.62
CA VAL A 191 1.75 9.57 11.67
C VAL A 191 3.01 10.29 12.17
N ALA A 192 3.29 10.16 13.45
CA ALA A 192 4.40 10.87 14.09
C ALA A 192 5.77 10.54 13.47
N ASP A 193 6.01 9.27 13.18
CA ASP A 193 7.25 8.80 12.54
C ASP A 193 6.97 7.58 11.63
N PRO A 194 6.96 7.74 10.30
CA PRO A 194 6.75 6.62 9.39
C PRO A 194 7.92 5.61 9.40
N GLN A 195 9.05 5.94 10.00
CA GLN A 195 10.21 5.04 10.14
C GLN A 195 10.20 4.25 11.45
N ASN A 196 9.11 4.25 12.21
CA ASN A 196 9.01 3.52 13.48
C ASN A 196 7.61 2.91 13.69
N LEU A 197 7.07 2.25 12.68
CA LEU A 197 5.78 1.57 12.72
C LEU A 197 5.97 0.06 12.77
N LYS A 198 5.27 -0.63 13.67
CA LYS A 198 5.20 -2.10 13.65
C LYS A 198 4.32 -2.56 12.51
N MET A 199 4.70 -3.68 11.90
CA MET A 199 3.97 -4.28 10.80
C MET A 199 3.96 -5.80 10.91
N TRP A 200 2.86 -6.41 10.49
CA TRP A 200 2.64 -7.83 10.64
C TRP A 200 1.83 -8.41 9.49
N LEU A 201 2.00 -9.71 9.26
CA LEU A 201 1.19 -10.47 8.31
C LEU A 201 1.01 -11.90 8.81
N THR A 202 -0.19 -12.45 8.64
CA THR A 202 -0.51 -13.85 8.92
C THR A 202 -1.07 -14.53 7.67
N VAL A 203 -0.80 -15.82 7.54
CA VAL A 203 -1.43 -16.69 6.54
C VAL A 203 -2.19 -17.78 7.29
N ASN A 204 -3.50 -17.89 7.07
CA ASN A 204 -4.39 -18.83 7.78
C ASN A 204 -4.22 -18.75 9.32
N GLY A 205 -4.09 -17.55 9.85
CA GLY A 205 -3.89 -17.28 11.27
C GLY A 205 -2.48 -17.54 11.82
N LYS A 206 -1.56 -18.08 10.99
CA LYS A 206 -0.16 -18.27 11.37
C LYS A 206 0.65 -17.01 11.04
N THR A 207 1.35 -16.44 12.02
CA THR A 207 2.25 -15.30 11.82
C THR A 207 3.39 -15.68 10.87
N MET A 208 3.54 -14.90 9.81
CA MET A 208 4.59 -15.03 8.80
C MET A 208 5.55 -13.85 8.84
N GLN A 209 5.04 -12.62 8.89
CA GLN A 209 5.86 -11.43 9.02
C GLN A 209 5.54 -10.71 10.33
N ASN A 210 6.58 -10.24 11.01
CA ASN A 210 6.48 -9.43 12.22
C ASN A 210 7.74 -8.54 12.27
N GLY A 211 7.60 -7.32 11.75
CA GLY A 211 8.71 -6.41 11.54
C GLY A 211 8.38 -4.96 11.90
N SER A 212 9.23 -4.07 11.46
CA SER A 212 9.06 -2.63 11.68
C SER A 212 9.70 -1.85 10.54
N THR A 213 9.08 -0.73 10.16
CA THR A 213 9.66 0.22 9.20
C THR A 213 11.01 0.79 9.66
N LYS A 214 11.38 0.57 10.92
CA LYS A 214 12.66 0.98 11.49
C LYS A 214 13.87 0.30 10.82
N THR A 215 13.67 -0.88 10.25
CA THR A 215 14.75 -1.63 9.56
C THR A 215 14.84 -1.34 8.07
N MET A 216 14.09 -0.36 7.56
CA MET A 216 14.28 0.16 6.20
C MET A 216 15.70 0.67 6.00
N VAL A 217 16.31 0.32 4.87
CA VAL A 217 17.61 0.83 4.42
C VAL A 217 17.46 2.26 3.93
N TYR A 218 16.48 2.47 3.06
CA TYR A 218 16.14 3.77 2.48
C TYR A 218 14.81 4.23 3.05
N GLY A 219 14.83 5.25 3.90
CA GLY A 219 13.63 5.79 4.54
C GLY A 219 12.75 6.60 3.58
N VAL A 220 11.53 6.91 4.02
CA VAL A 220 10.51 7.61 3.21
C VAL A 220 11.04 8.90 2.58
N LYS A 221 11.75 9.75 3.35
CA LYS A 221 12.32 11.01 2.85
C LYS A 221 13.26 10.78 1.67
N TYR A 222 14.19 9.83 1.85
CA TYR A 222 15.13 9.45 0.81
C TYR A 222 14.42 8.93 -0.44
N LEU A 223 13.45 8.03 -0.27
CA LEU A 223 12.71 7.43 -1.39
C LEU A 223 11.95 8.48 -2.22
N VAL A 224 11.24 9.41 -1.58
CA VAL A 224 10.52 10.48 -2.29
C VAL A 224 11.51 11.38 -3.03
N SER A 225 12.59 11.79 -2.39
CA SER A 225 13.66 12.58 -3.02
C SER A 225 14.27 11.83 -4.20
N TYR A 226 14.72 10.60 -3.98
CA TYR A 226 15.40 9.77 -4.98
C TYR A 226 14.52 9.52 -6.22
N LEU A 227 13.29 9.08 -6.04
CA LEU A 227 12.35 8.82 -7.14
C LEU A 227 12.05 10.08 -7.95
N SER A 228 11.97 11.24 -7.29
CA SER A 228 11.71 12.52 -7.93
C SER A 228 12.83 12.99 -8.88
N GLN A 229 14.03 12.38 -8.80
CA GLN A 229 15.15 12.68 -9.71
C GLN A 229 14.93 12.05 -11.09
N PHE A 230 14.20 10.93 -11.17
CA PHE A 230 14.01 10.16 -12.41
C PHE A 230 12.67 10.43 -13.07
N MET A 231 11.63 10.71 -12.26
CA MET A 231 10.27 10.92 -12.76
C MET A 231 9.52 11.94 -11.90
N SER A 232 8.56 12.64 -12.49
CA SER A 232 7.62 13.44 -11.70
C SER A 232 6.68 12.50 -10.95
N LEU A 233 6.55 12.71 -9.63
CA LEU A 233 5.54 12.07 -8.80
C LEU A 233 4.33 12.99 -8.75
N HIS A 234 3.13 12.46 -8.91
CA HIS A 234 1.89 13.24 -8.96
C HIS A 234 0.96 12.90 -7.79
N PRO A 235 0.05 13.79 -7.39
CA PRO A 235 -0.95 13.49 -6.37
C PRO A 235 -1.72 12.21 -6.71
N GLY A 236 -1.73 11.25 -5.76
CA GLY A 236 -2.32 9.93 -5.93
C GLY A 236 -1.37 8.84 -6.40
N ASP A 237 -0.14 9.17 -6.78
CA ASP A 237 0.90 8.15 -6.96
C ASP A 237 1.21 7.48 -5.62
N ILE A 238 1.45 6.17 -5.65
CA ILE A 238 1.74 5.34 -4.48
C ILE A 238 3.18 4.87 -4.58
N ILE A 239 3.91 4.95 -3.47
CA ILE A 239 5.24 4.35 -3.30
C ILE A 239 5.13 3.26 -2.23
N SER A 240 5.26 2.00 -2.64
CA SER A 240 5.36 0.84 -1.75
C SER A 240 6.82 0.63 -1.38
N THR A 241 7.12 0.62 -0.08
CA THR A 241 8.47 0.90 0.43
C THR A 241 9.31 -0.32 0.71
N GLY A 242 8.85 -1.50 0.32
CA GLY A 242 9.49 -2.78 0.61
C GLY A 242 8.88 -3.48 1.82
N THR A 243 9.24 -4.75 2.00
CA THR A 243 8.68 -5.66 2.99
C THR A 243 9.73 -6.14 3.99
N PRO A 244 9.35 -6.39 5.28
CA PRO A 244 10.23 -7.01 6.26
C PRO A 244 10.38 -8.53 6.02
N PRO A 245 11.27 -9.25 6.76
CA PRO A 245 11.42 -10.69 6.67
C PRO A 245 10.13 -11.48 6.89
N GLY A 246 10.11 -12.73 6.39
CA GLY A 246 9.02 -13.69 6.59
C GLY A 246 8.18 -13.91 5.34
N VAL A 247 8.68 -13.55 4.16
CA VAL A 247 8.05 -13.88 2.87
C VAL A 247 8.17 -15.38 2.59
N GLY A 248 7.22 -15.92 1.83
CA GLY A 248 7.16 -17.35 1.53
C GLY A 248 8.37 -17.88 0.78
N LEU A 249 8.94 -17.07 -0.12
CA LEU A 249 10.17 -17.41 -0.86
C LEU A 249 11.37 -17.59 0.07
N GLY A 250 11.46 -16.83 1.18
CA GLY A 250 12.56 -16.90 2.15
C GLY A 250 12.49 -18.10 3.09
N MET A 251 11.39 -18.81 3.14
CA MET A 251 11.20 -19.98 4.03
C MET A 251 12.00 -21.19 3.53
N LYS A 252 12.28 -22.10 4.45
CA LYS A 252 13.01 -23.36 4.18
C LYS A 252 12.20 -24.56 4.65
N PRO A 253 11.55 -25.33 3.76
CA PRO A 253 11.41 -25.06 2.31
C PRO A 253 10.51 -23.84 2.02
N PRO A 254 10.58 -23.23 0.82
CA PRO A 254 9.70 -22.15 0.41
C PRO A 254 8.22 -22.55 0.48
N VAL A 255 7.37 -21.60 0.87
CA VAL A 255 5.91 -21.78 0.98
C VAL A 255 5.21 -20.73 0.14
N PHE A 256 4.21 -21.15 -0.63
CA PHE A 256 3.45 -20.28 -1.50
C PHE A 256 1.95 -20.40 -1.28
N LEU A 257 1.25 -19.32 -1.58
CA LEU A 257 -0.21 -19.23 -1.44
C LEU A 257 -0.93 -20.07 -2.51
N LYS A 258 -2.09 -20.54 -2.12
CA LYS A 258 -3.00 -21.32 -2.97
C LYS A 258 -4.44 -20.85 -2.75
N ALA A 259 -5.31 -21.23 -3.66
CA ALA A 259 -6.74 -20.94 -3.53
C ALA A 259 -7.30 -21.49 -2.21
N GLY A 260 -8.05 -20.64 -1.52
CA GLY A 260 -8.60 -20.90 -0.18
C GLY A 260 -7.76 -20.32 0.97
N ASP A 261 -6.52 -19.91 0.73
CA ASP A 261 -5.72 -19.27 1.76
C ASP A 261 -6.26 -17.88 2.10
N VAL A 262 -6.16 -17.52 3.38
CA VAL A 262 -6.55 -16.20 3.92
C VAL A 262 -5.31 -15.50 4.44
N VAL A 263 -5.06 -14.29 3.95
CA VAL A 263 -3.97 -13.43 4.42
C VAL A 263 -4.56 -12.24 5.16
N GLU A 264 -4.08 -12.01 6.37
CA GLU A 264 -4.40 -10.82 7.17
C GLU A 264 -3.09 -10.07 7.43
N LEU A 265 -3.10 -8.75 7.23
CA LEU A 265 -1.91 -7.92 7.40
C LEU A 265 -2.28 -6.54 7.93
N GLY A 266 -1.33 -5.88 8.58
CA GLY A 266 -1.57 -4.57 9.14
C GLY A 266 -0.31 -3.84 9.56
N ILE A 267 -0.46 -2.52 9.72
CA ILE A 267 0.59 -1.62 10.21
C ILE A 267 0.01 -0.77 11.32
N GLU A 268 0.80 -0.60 12.37
CA GLU A 268 0.44 0.19 13.56
C GLU A 268 -0.06 1.60 13.16
N GLY A 269 -1.27 1.94 13.62
CA GLY A 269 -1.91 3.23 13.32
C GLY A 269 -2.54 3.34 11.94
N LEU A 270 -2.22 2.45 10.98
CA LEU A 270 -2.70 2.53 9.60
C LEU A 270 -3.87 1.58 9.29
N GLY A 271 -4.19 0.67 10.21
CA GLY A 271 -5.27 -0.30 10.02
C GLY A 271 -4.77 -1.66 9.54
N GLN A 272 -5.71 -2.48 9.09
CA GLN A 272 -5.45 -3.85 8.66
C GLN A 272 -6.28 -4.21 7.43
N GLN A 273 -5.84 -5.23 6.73
CA GLN A 273 -6.48 -5.79 5.54
C GLN A 273 -6.69 -7.30 5.72
N LYS A 274 -7.64 -7.87 4.96
CA LYS A 274 -7.90 -9.30 4.94
C LYS A 274 -8.32 -9.76 3.55
N GLN A 275 -7.49 -10.54 2.88
CA GLN A 275 -7.80 -11.10 1.56
C GLN A 275 -8.00 -12.60 1.60
N THR A 276 -8.96 -13.09 0.81
CA THR A 276 -9.05 -14.50 0.45
C THR A 276 -8.46 -14.71 -0.93
N PHE A 277 -7.56 -15.67 -1.07
CA PHE A 277 -6.93 -16.02 -2.34
C PHE A 277 -7.82 -17.00 -3.11
N LYS A 278 -8.13 -16.68 -4.37
CA LYS A 278 -8.98 -17.49 -5.25
C LYS A 278 -8.24 -17.81 -6.54
N ALA A 279 -8.57 -18.93 -7.18
CA ALA A 279 -8.04 -19.21 -8.51
C ALA A 279 -8.69 -18.27 -9.54
N ASP A 280 -7.89 -17.73 -10.46
CA ASP A 280 -8.37 -17.05 -11.65
C ASP A 280 -8.78 -18.11 -12.69
N LEU A 281 -10.08 -18.22 -12.96
CA LEU A 281 -10.70 -19.29 -13.79
C LEU A 281 -10.70 -18.95 -15.29
#